data_f2e0f76ee2a42116d1aa4a8b337bbd35
#
_entry.id   f2e0f76ee2a42116d1aa4a8b337bbd35
#
_cell.length_a   1.000
_cell.length_b   1.000
_cell.length_c   1.000
_cell.angle_alpha   90.00
_cell.angle_beta   90.00
_cell.angle_gamma   90.00
#
_symmetry.space_group_name_H-M   'P 1'
#
loop_
_entity.id
_entity.type
_entity.pdbx_description
1 polymer ?
#
loop_
_entity_poly.entity_id
_entity_poly.type
_entity_poly.pdbx_seq_one_letter_code
_entity_poly.pdbx_strand_id
1 'polypeptide(L)'
;MRVLLFIDNLGAGGAQRQFCGLASLLKQHGYTVKVITNYADSFYLPLLRESDIDYECLNKNSYYCLPTLMKSLKGFKPNIAISFQTTPNFLACIACSFLCIPLVVSERNTHINISIKDRVIVNFYRLADFVVPNSYSEKSYLVKHFSFLKNKIQTISNFVDLKKFAYHNRTFRRKNKVVLVVASVRVSKNTKGFIEACRIAIEAGCTSQFIWYGVTPTASEYSSDNMYTQECLELIKSYKLSSQLLLLDKRIDIENAYQDADIFCLPSFFEGTPNVICEAMASGLPVVCSSVCDNPIFVKNNDNGLLFNPHDVQNMAEVLLKISKMDNVTLSKWGAKSRQIVENRCNEQSFVEKYIDLIKRFAK
;
A
#
# COMPACT_ATOMS: atom_id res chain seq x y z
N MET A 1 -10.85 26.95 -2.13
CA MET A 1 -9.62 26.91 -1.30
C MET A 1 -8.50 26.27 -2.10
N ARG A 2 -7.26 26.77 -1.92
CA ARG A 2 -6.05 26.27 -2.60
C ARG A 2 -5.33 25.27 -1.71
N VAL A 3 -5.12 24.06 -2.22
CA VAL A 3 -4.43 22.95 -1.54
C VAL A 3 -3.18 22.59 -2.33
N LEU A 4 -2.01 22.61 -1.70
CA LEU A 4 -0.78 22.13 -2.30
C LEU A 4 -0.48 20.73 -1.81
N LEU A 5 -0.20 19.83 -2.74
CA LEU A 5 0.20 18.45 -2.47
C LEU A 5 1.66 18.24 -2.85
N PHE A 6 2.46 17.61 -1.98
CA PHE A 6 3.89 17.41 -2.19
C PHE A 6 4.33 15.99 -1.93
N ILE A 7 5.06 15.38 -2.87
CA ILE A 7 5.58 14.00 -2.81
C ILE A 7 6.93 13.90 -3.53
N ASP A 8 7.70 12.82 -3.33
CA ASP A 8 9.00 12.65 -3.99
C ASP A 8 8.88 12.53 -5.52
N ASN A 9 8.01 11.66 -6.02
CA ASN A 9 7.81 11.40 -7.46
C ASN A 9 6.42 10.81 -7.72
N LEU A 10 6.07 10.61 -9.00
CA LEU A 10 4.82 10.02 -9.46
C LEU A 10 5.00 8.60 -10.05
N GLY A 11 5.98 7.85 -9.56
CA GLY A 11 6.27 6.48 -10.01
C GLY A 11 5.21 5.46 -9.59
N ALA A 12 5.36 4.23 -10.12
CA ALA A 12 4.45 3.11 -9.86
C ALA A 12 4.54 2.60 -8.42
N GLY A 13 3.91 3.29 -7.48
CA GLY A 13 3.90 2.93 -6.06
C GLY A 13 2.56 3.14 -5.37
N GLY A 14 2.36 2.44 -4.25
CA GLY A 14 1.12 2.53 -3.48
C GLY A 14 0.90 3.92 -2.86
N ALA A 15 1.96 4.57 -2.37
CA ALA A 15 1.87 5.92 -1.83
C ALA A 15 1.51 6.94 -2.92
N GLN A 16 2.14 6.82 -4.10
CA GLN A 16 1.90 7.67 -5.26
C GLN A 16 0.47 7.53 -5.76
N ARG A 17 -0.07 6.30 -5.82
CA ARG A 17 -1.46 6.06 -6.18
C ARG A 17 -2.44 6.76 -5.24
N GLN A 18 -2.23 6.63 -3.94
CA GLN A 18 -3.07 7.28 -2.94
C GLN A 18 -2.96 8.81 -3.00
N PHE A 19 -1.78 9.32 -3.27
CA PHE A 19 -1.50 10.74 -3.42
C PHE A 19 -2.22 11.34 -4.64
N CYS A 20 -2.06 10.73 -5.81
CA CYS A 20 -2.71 11.18 -7.04
C CYS A 20 -4.24 11.03 -6.96
N GLY A 21 -4.73 9.95 -6.33
CA GLY A 21 -6.15 9.78 -6.06
C GLY A 21 -6.69 10.89 -5.14
N LEU A 22 -5.97 11.23 -4.05
CA LEU A 22 -6.35 12.37 -3.20
C LEU A 22 -6.41 13.68 -3.99
N ALA A 23 -5.42 13.93 -4.87
CA ALA A 23 -5.39 15.13 -5.70
C ALA A 23 -6.63 15.23 -6.59
N SER A 24 -6.98 14.15 -7.29
CA SER A 24 -8.16 14.08 -8.17
C SER A 24 -9.46 14.23 -7.37
N LEU A 25 -9.60 13.56 -6.25
CA LEU A 25 -10.78 13.64 -5.39
C LEU A 25 -10.97 15.07 -4.82
N LEU A 26 -9.91 15.73 -4.36
CA LEU A 26 -10.00 17.11 -3.90
C LEU A 26 -10.41 18.06 -5.03
N LYS A 27 -9.88 17.89 -6.25
CA LYS A 27 -10.29 18.68 -7.42
C LYS A 27 -11.78 18.48 -7.70
N GLN A 28 -12.29 17.25 -7.69
CA GLN A 28 -13.72 16.92 -7.85
C GLN A 28 -14.61 17.60 -6.80
N HIS A 29 -14.08 17.80 -5.58
CA HIS A 29 -14.78 18.52 -4.49
C HIS A 29 -14.59 20.05 -4.55
N GLY A 30 -14.11 20.60 -5.67
CA GLY A 30 -14.06 22.04 -5.92
C GLY A 30 -12.84 22.75 -5.30
N TYR A 31 -11.80 22.03 -4.87
CA TYR A 31 -10.55 22.61 -4.42
C TYR A 31 -9.65 22.97 -5.63
N THR A 32 -8.91 24.08 -5.53
CA THR A 32 -7.82 24.35 -6.47
C THR A 32 -6.59 23.61 -6.00
N VAL A 33 -6.19 22.59 -6.73
CA VAL A 33 -5.10 21.69 -6.35
C VAL A 33 -3.87 21.96 -7.19
N LYS A 34 -2.69 22.05 -6.54
CA LYS A 34 -1.38 22.04 -7.19
C LYS A 34 -0.57 20.85 -6.63
N VAL A 35 0.05 20.09 -7.52
CA VAL A 35 0.95 18.99 -7.18
C VAL A 35 2.38 19.39 -7.43
N ILE A 36 3.26 19.14 -6.46
CA ILE A 36 4.72 19.34 -6.59
C ILE A 36 5.42 18.00 -6.32
N THR A 37 6.48 17.73 -7.11
CA THR A 37 7.39 16.58 -6.87
C THR A 37 8.84 17.03 -6.82
N ASN A 38 9.69 16.26 -6.11
CA ASN A 38 11.14 16.43 -6.11
C ASN A 38 11.76 15.95 -7.41
N TYR A 39 11.33 14.79 -7.89
CA TYR A 39 11.88 14.09 -9.06
C TYR A 39 10.84 13.91 -10.13
N ALA A 40 11.28 13.94 -11.39
CA ALA A 40 10.44 13.62 -12.53
C ALA A 40 10.14 12.12 -12.57
N ASP A 41 8.88 11.78 -12.71
CA ASP A 41 8.38 10.45 -13.04
C ASP A 41 7.02 10.63 -13.72
N SER A 42 6.71 9.81 -14.68
CA SER A 42 5.55 10.01 -15.55
C SER A 42 4.41 9.00 -15.34
N PHE A 43 4.59 8.00 -14.48
CA PHE A 43 3.62 6.90 -14.38
C PHE A 43 2.20 7.37 -14.02
N TYR A 44 2.05 8.22 -13.00
CA TYR A 44 0.75 8.80 -12.62
C TYR A 44 0.48 10.19 -13.19
N LEU A 45 1.37 10.75 -14.03
CA LEU A 45 1.17 12.06 -14.63
C LEU A 45 -0.08 12.14 -15.54
N PRO A 46 -0.44 11.10 -16.33
CA PRO A 46 -1.69 11.11 -17.09
C PRO A 46 -2.93 11.35 -16.22
N LEU A 47 -3.03 10.72 -15.06
CA LEU A 47 -4.16 10.89 -14.13
C LEU A 47 -4.30 12.35 -13.64
N LEU A 48 -3.19 13.03 -13.37
CA LEU A 48 -3.21 14.46 -12.98
C LEU A 48 -3.66 15.35 -14.14
N ARG A 49 -3.22 15.04 -15.37
CA ARG A 49 -3.62 15.79 -16.59
C ARG A 49 -5.11 15.61 -16.89
N GLU A 50 -5.62 14.38 -16.82
CA GLU A 50 -7.05 14.09 -16.98
C GLU A 50 -7.91 14.83 -15.96
N SER A 51 -7.39 15.03 -14.75
CA SER A 51 -8.06 15.77 -13.68
C SER A 51 -7.84 17.29 -13.76
N ASP A 52 -7.15 17.83 -14.77
CA ASP A 52 -6.79 19.24 -14.91
C ASP A 52 -6.14 19.79 -13.63
N ILE A 53 -5.09 19.10 -13.11
CA ILE A 53 -4.35 19.47 -11.92
C ILE A 53 -3.01 20.08 -12.31
N ASP A 54 -2.73 21.28 -11.79
CA ASP A 54 -1.43 21.98 -11.97
C ASP A 54 -0.30 21.14 -11.35
N TYR A 55 0.73 20.86 -12.14
CA TYR A 55 1.87 20.02 -11.77
C TYR A 55 3.20 20.73 -11.99
N GLU A 56 4.06 20.65 -10.99
CA GLU A 56 5.41 21.19 -11.03
C GLU A 56 6.42 20.14 -10.50
N CYS A 57 7.47 19.88 -11.28
CA CYS A 57 8.62 19.09 -10.84
C CYS A 57 9.80 20.01 -10.50
N LEU A 58 10.32 19.89 -9.28
CA LEU A 58 11.47 20.70 -8.84
C LEU A 58 12.77 20.22 -9.50
N ASN A 59 12.83 18.97 -9.90
CA ASN A 59 13.96 18.31 -10.60
C ASN A 59 15.33 18.57 -9.94
N LYS A 60 15.37 18.47 -8.61
CA LYS A 60 16.57 18.69 -7.80
C LYS A 60 16.72 17.61 -6.73
N ASN A 61 17.96 17.34 -6.34
CA ASN A 61 18.23 16.50 -5.18
C ASN A 61 17.52 17.04 -3.94
N SER A 62 16.93 16.14 -3.15
CA SER A 62 15.95 16.42 -2.10
C SER A 62 16.28 17.65 -1.23
N TYR A 63 17.52 17.79 -0.78
CA TYR A 63 17.88 18.89 0.13
C TYR A 63 18.08 20.25 -0.59
N TYR A 64 18.44 20.24 -1.87
CA TYR A 64 18.63 21.45 -2.67
C TYR A 64 17.33 22.00 -3.23
N CYS A 65 16.21 21.28 -3.09
CA CYS A 65 14.91 21.73 -3.59
C CYS A 65 14.19 22.70 -2.62
N LEU A 66 14.64 22.85 -1.36
CA LEU A 66 13.97 23.68 -0.37
C LEU A 66 13.73 25.14 -0.82
N PRO A 67 14.72 25.88 -1.37
CA PRO A 67 14.47 27.24 -1.87
C PRO A 67 13.45 27.28 -3.02
N THR A 68 13.50 26.26 -3.91
CA THR A 68 12.56 26.16 -5.04
C THR A 68 11.15 25.83 -4.55
N LEU A 69 11.01 24.91 -3.59
CA LEU A 69 9.74 24.60 -2.94
C LEU A 69 9.15 25.86 -2.26
N MET A 70 9.97 26.63 -1.53
CA MET A 70 9.53 27.86 -0.90
C MET A 70 9.07 28.91 -1.93
N LYS A 71 9.74 29.01 -3.10
CA LYS A 71 9.33 29.87 -4.20
C LYS A 71 7.97 29.45 -4.76
N SER A 72 7.76 28.16 -4.99
CA SER A 72 6.49 27.61 -5.49
C SER A 72 5.35 27.82 -4.49
N LEU A 73 5.60 27.58 -3.18
CA LEU A 73 4.64 27.88 -2.11
C LEU A 73 4.25 29.36 -2.07
N LYS A 74 5.21 30.29 -2.15
CA LYS A 74 4.94 31.73 -2.20
C LYS A 74 4.15 32.14 -3.45
N GLY A 75 4.43 31.53 -4.60
CA GLY A 75 3.73 31.80 -5.86
C GLY A 75 2.29 31.32 -5.86
N PHE A 76 2.08 30.07 -5.42
CA PHE A 76 0.74 29.46 -5.37
C PHE A 76 -0.12 29.98 -4.20
N LYS A 77 0.49 30.37 -3.08
CA LYS A 77 -0.17 30.84 -1.85
C LYS A 77 -1.26 29.88 -1.38
N PRO A 78 -0.94 28.62 -1.05
CA PRO A 78 -1.93 27.65 -0.61
C PRO A 78 -2.52 28.05 0.75
N ASN A 79 -3.80 27.69 0.97
CA ASN A 79 -4.42 27.78 2.29
C ASN A 79 -3.92 26.69 3.22
N ILE A 80 -3.48 25.56 2.65
CA ILE A 80 -2.90 24.42 3.37
C ILE A 80 -2.01 23.62 2.42
N ALA A 81 -0.95 23.01 2.98
CA ALA A 81 -0.12 22.02 2.28
C ALA A 81 -0.32 20.62 2.89
N ILE A 82 -0.26 19.59 2.05
CA ILE A 82 -0.28 18.18 2.46
C ILE A 82 0.91 17.50 1.81
N SER A 83 1.78 16.90 2.60
CA SER A 83 2.95 16.18 2.09
C SER A 83 2.89 14.69 2.37
N PHE A 84 3.39 13.88 1.45
CA PHE A 84 3.45 12.43 1.57
C PHE A 84 4.89 11.94 1.51
N GLN A 85 5.22 10.91 2.31
CA GLN A 85 6.53 10.27 2.44
C GLN A 85 7.53 11.09 3.26
N THR A 86 8.51 10.38 3.85
CA THR A 86 9.40 10.91 4.90
C THR A 86 10.23 12.12 4.45
N THR A 87 10.85 12.08 3.27
CA THR A 87 11.70 13.18 2.79
C THR A 87 10.88 14.44 2.43
N PRO A 88 9.79 14.35 1.62
CA PRO A 88 8.90 15.48 1.39
C PRO A 88 8.29 16.03 2.69
N ASN A 89 7.90 15.19 3.62
CA ASN A 89 7.39 15.61 4.93
C ASN A 89 8.40 16.49 5.67
N PHE A 90 9.67 16.09 5.70
CA PHE A 90 10.73 16.85 6.33
C PHE A 90 10.91 18.24 5.68
N LEU A 91 10.99 18.29 4.35
CA LEU A 91 11.15 19.55 3.60
C LEU A 91 9.93 20.47 3.76
N ALA A 92 8.73 19.90 3.71
CA ALA A 92 7.49 20.63 3.92
C ALA A 92 7.40 21.23 5.34
N CYS A 93 7.83 20.48 6.37
CA CYS A 93 7.89 20.99 7.75
C CYS A 93 8.73 22.26 7.84
N ILE A 94 9.89 22.30 7.19
CA ILE A 94 10.76 23.47 7.19
C ILE A 94 10.12 24.61 6.38
N ALA A 95 9.74 24.35 5.11
CA ALA A 95 9.23 25.37 4.20
C ALA A 95 7.94 26.03 4.70
N CYS A 96 6.97 25.21 5.13
CA CYS A 96 5.68 25.69 5.60
C CYS A 96 5.77 26.45 6.93
N SER A 97 6.63 26.00 7.84
CA SER A 97 6.89 26.73 9.09
C SER A 97 7.43 28.13 8.84
N PHE A 98 8.42 28.29 7.95
CA PHE A 98 8.96 29.61 7.57
C PHE A 98 7.94 30.51 6.87
N LEU A 99 6.99 29.93 6.15
CA LEU A 99 5.98 30.67 5.38
C LEU A 99 4.64 30.81 6.11
N CYS A 100 4.54 30.31 7.34
CA CYS A 100 3.31 30.26 8.13
C CYS A 100 2.12 29.62 7.39
N ILE A 101 2.40 28.60 6.56
CA ILE A 101 1.40 27.82 5.83
C ILE A 101 1.03 26.58 6.67
N PRO A 102 -0.26 26.35 6.96
CA PRO A 102 -0.71 25.13 7.63
C PRO A 102 -0.27 23.86 6.88
N LEU A 103 0.21 22.86 7.63
CA LEU A 103 0.78 21.65 7.05
C LEU A 103 0.20 20.38 7.68
N VAL A 104 -0.28 19.48 6.83
CA VAL A 104 -0.56 18.08 7.16
C VAL A 104 0.53 17.20 6.57
N VAL A 105 1.25 16.45 7.40
CA VAL A 105 2.22 15.45 6.94
C VAL A 105 1.59 14.06 6.94
N SER A 106 1.76 13.31 5.86
CA SER A 106 1.25 11.96 5.73
C SER A 106 2.38 10.95 5.68
N GLU A 107 2.48 10.11 6.74
CA GLU A 107 3.47 9.06 6.82
C GLU A 107 2.95 7.80 6.11
N ARG A 108 3.76 7.31 5.17
CA ARG A 108 3.41 6.17 4.31
C ARG A 108 4.35 4.98 4.47
N ASN A 109 5.38 5.15 5.30
CA ASN A 109 6.29 4.08 5.66
C ASN A 109 5.80 3.38 6.93
N THR A 110 6.29 2.15 7.14
CA THR A 110 6.07 1.39 8.36
C THR A 110 7.40 1.25 9.08
N HIS A 111 7.47 1.73 10.30
CA HIS A 111 8.66 1.63 11.12
C HIS A 111 8.59 0.37 12.00
N ILE A 112 9.60 -0.50 11.89
CA ILE A 112 9.84 -1.62 12.81
C ILE A 112 10.88 -1.18 13.84
N ASN A 113 12.02 -0.68 13.33
CA ASN A 113 13.08 -0.07 14.13
C ASN A 113 13.42 1.27 13.49
N ILE A 114 13.18 2.35 14.23
CA ILE A 114 13.44 3.69 13.70
C ILE A 114 14.94 3.97 13.68
N SER A 115 15.47 4.31 12.50
CA SER A 115 16.84 4.77 12.35
C SER A 115 17.05 6.13 13.03
N ILE A 116 18.30 6.47 13.35
CA ILE A 116 18.64 7.80 13.89
C ILE A 116 18.18 8.91 12.93
N LYS A 117 18.36 8.70 11.62
CA LYS A 117 17.91 9.62 10.57
C LYS A 117 16.39 9.82 10.63
N ASP A 118 15.61 8.75 10.65
CA ASP A 118 14.15 8.84 10.67
C ASP A 118 13.66 9.44 11.99
N ARG A 119 14.33 9.16 13.11
CA ARG A 119 14.04 9.79 14.41
C ARG A 119 14.23 11.31 14.34
N VAL A 120 15.28 11.79 13.69
CA VAL A 120 15.50 13.23 13.48
C VAL A 120 14.36 13.79 12.62
N ILE A 121 14.04 13.16 11.51
CA ILE A 121 12.98 13.61 10.60
C ILE A 121 11.62 13.69 11.31
N VAL A 122 11.22 12.64 12.03
CA VAL A 122 9.95 12.63 12.77
C VAL A 122 9.89 13.72 13.86
N ASN A 123 11.03 14.13 14.44
CA ASN A 123 11.03 15.28 15.35
C ASN A 123 10.66 16.60 14.66
N PHE A 124 10.91 16.76 13.37
CA PHE A 124 10.43 17.93 12.59
C PHE A 124 8.92 17.96 12.42
N TYR A 125 8.20 16.83 12.60
CA TYR A 125 6.73 16.83 12.60
C TYR A 125 6.12 17.66 13.74
N ARG A 126 6.94 18.16 14.68
CA ARG A 126 6.52 19.19 15.65
C ARG A 126 6.03 20.45 14.96
N LEU A 127 6.61 20.78 13.79
CA LEU A 127 6.30 21.96 12.98
C LEU A 127 5.04 21.79 12.11
N ALA A 128 4.55 20.56 11.94
CA ALA A 128 3.30 20.29 11.24
C ALA A 128 2.09 20.48 12.16
N ASP A 129 0.97 20.93 11.61
CA ASP A 129 -0.30 21.06 12.35
C ASP A 129 -0.92 19.71 12.65
N PHE A 130 -0.78 18.75 11.71
CA PHE A 130 -1.34 17.41 11.87
C PHE A 130 -0.51 16.33 11.18
N VAL A 131 -0.61 15.10 11.70
CA VAL A 131 0.11 13.92 11.19
C VAL A 131 -0.87 12.82 10.82
N VAL A 132 -0.74 12.26 9.63
CA VAL A 132 -1.64 11.25 9.08
C VAL A 132 -0.84 10.02 8.67
N PRO A 133 -0.64 9.03 9.54
CA PRO A 133 -0.17 7.71 9.12
C PRO A 133 -1.28 6.97 8.37
N ASN A 134 -0.89 6.09 7.45
CA ASN A 134 -1.84 5.27 6.70
C ASN A 134 -2.31 4.02 7.45
N SER A 135 -1.67 3.65 8.56
CA SER A 135 -1.99 2.45 9.34
C SER A 135 -2.12 2.74 10.83
N TYR A 136 -2.92 1.93 11.53
CA TYR A 136 -3.08 2.01 12.98
C TYR A 136 -1.82 1.52 13.70
N SER A 137 -1.13 0.55 13.15
CA SER A 137 0.16 0.07 13.66
C SER A 137 1.21 1.18 13.63
N GLU A 138 1.32 1.93 12.53
CA GLU A 138 2.23 3.07 12.42
C GLU A 138 1.84 4.20 13.38
N LYS A 139 0.54 4.52 13.50
CA LYS A 139 0.08 5.49 14.51
C LYS A 139 0.52 5.08 15.90
N SER A 140 0.30 3.82 16.28
CA SER A 140 0.66 3.30 17.60
C SER A 140 2.17 3.37 17.84
N TYR A 141 2.97 3.03 16.83
CA TYR A 141 4.41 3.14 16.86
C TYR A 141 4.88 4.58 17.08
N LEU A 142 4.38 5.51 16.27
CA LEU A 142 4.74 6.94 16.35
C LEU A 142 4.34 7.55 17.68
N VAL A 143 3.15 7.28 18.20
CA VAL A 143 2.71 7.81 19.51
C VAL A 143 3.54 7.24 20.67
N LYS A 144 3.91 5.96 20.59
CA LYS A 144 4.76 5.30 21.59
C LYS A 144 6.14 5.94 21.68
N HIS A 145 6.74 6.30 20.53
CA HIS A 145 8.11 6.82 20.47
C HIS A 145 8.21 8.34 20.47
N PHE A 146 7.11 9.06 20.15
CA PHE A 146 7.04 10.51 20.01
C PHE A 146 5.77 11.06 20.68
N SER A 147 5.81 11.25 21.98
CA SER A 147 4.63 11.63 22.80
C SER A 147 3.96 12.95 22.35
N PHE A 148 4.71 13.87 21.73
CA PHE A 148 4.18 15.13 21.20
C PHE A 148 3.16 14.94 20.04
N LEU A 149 3.14 13.77 19.42
CA LEU A 149 2.18 13.44 18.37
C LEU A 149 0.78 13.08 18.90
N LYS A 150 0.66 12.71 20.17
CA LYS A 150 -0.58 12.12 20.75
C LYS A 150 -1.85 12.91 20.41
N ASN A 151 -1.78 14.24 20.41
CA ASN A 151 -2.94 15.11 20.21
C ASN A 151 -3.09 15.64 18.76
N LYS A 152 -2.19 15.28 17.84
CA LYS A 152 -2.21 15.76 16.46
C LYS A 152 -1.96 14.65 15.42
N ILE A 153 -2.40 13.43 15.72
CA ILE A 153 -2.22 12.28 14.84
C ILE A 153 -3.52 11.48 14.69
N GLN A 154 -3.89 11.19 13.47
CA GLN A 154 -5.05 10.35 13.13
C GLN A 154 -4.72 9.45 11.95
N THR A 155 -5.10 8.18 12.03
CA THR A 155 -4.96 7.26 10.91
C THR A 155 -6.01 7.56 9.83
N ILE A 156 -5.53 7.72 8.58
CA ILE A 156 -6.38 7.69 7.39
C ILE A 156 -5.86 6.55 6.50
N SER A 157 -6.56 5.41 6.57
CA SER A 157 -6.23 4.23 5.76
C SER A 157 -6.39 4.54 4.28
N ASN A 158 -5.66 3.80 3.45
CA ASN A 158 -5.74 3.93 2.00
C ASN A 158 -7.13 3.57 1.49
N PHE A 159 -7.55 4.18 0.40
CA PHE A 159 -8.75 3.77 -0.33
C PHE A 159 -8.40 2.76 -1.43
N VAL A 160 -9.41 2.05 -1.89
CA VAL A 160 -9.34 1.17 -3.05
C VAL A 160 -10.37 1.61 -4.09
N ASP A 161 -9.97 1.59 -5.35
CA ASP A 161 -10.89 1.85 -6.48
C ASP A 161 -11.84 0.65 -6.64
N LEU A 162 -13.05 0.81 -6.11
CA LEU A 162 -14.08 -0.23 -6.11
C LEU A 162 -14.67 -0.48 -7.52
N LYS A 163 -14.47 0.43 -8.48
CA LYS A 163 -14.89 0.25 -9.87
C LYS A 163 -13.85 -0.57 -10.63
N LYS A 164 -12.57 -0.23 -10.48
CA LYS A 164 -11.46 -0.98 -11.07
C LYS A 164 -11.40 -2.41 -10.53
N PHE A 165 -11.52 -2.58 -9.22
CA PHE A 165 -11.58 -3.89 -8.56
C PHE A 165 -13.02 -4.30 -8.32
N ALA A 166 -13.76 -4.49 -9.43
CA ALA A 166 -15.17 -4.78 -9.38
C ALA A 166 -15.47 -6.16 -8.78
N TYR A 167 -16.52 -6.23 -7.97
CA TYR A 167 -17.06 -7.47 -7.46
C TYR A 167 -18.06 -8.05 -8.45
N HIS A 168 -17.70 -9.14 -9.08
CA HIS A 168 -18.64 -9.97 -9.83
C HIS A 168 -19.04 -11.15 -8.95
N ASN A 169 -20.34 -11.33 -8.72
CA ASN A 169 -20.86 -12.40 -7.88
C ASN A 169 -20.15 -13.73 -8.20
N ARG A 170 -19.11 -14.07 -7.43
CA ARG A 170 -18.19 -15.14 -7.76
C ARG A 170 -18.80 -16.50 -7.48
N THR A 171 -18.87 -17.33 -8.49
CA THR A 171 -19.06 -18.74 -8.34
C THR A 171 -17.70 -19.43 -8.45
N PHE A 172 -17.13 -19.80 -7.33
CA PHE A 172 -15.94 -20.65 -7.30
C PHE A 172 -16.32 -22.04 -7.82
N ARG A 173 -15.80 -22.43 -9.00
CA ARG A 173 -16.15 -23.71 -9.64
C ARG A 173 -14.96 -24.64 -9.81
N ARG A 174 -13.73 -24.14 -9.63
CA ARG A 174 -12.52 -24.92 -9.85
C ARG A 174 -12.34 -25.96 -8.77
N LYS A 175 -12.00 -27.17 -9.17
CA LYS A 175 -11.57 -28.23 -8.26
C LYS A 175 -10.21 -27.88 -7.65
N ASN A 176 -9.26 -27.48 -8.50
CA ASN A 176 -7.94 -26.99 -8.09
C ASN A 176 -8.01 -25.45 -7.99
N LYS A 177 -7.86 -24.93 -6.80
CA LYS A 177 -7.94 -23.49 -6.53
C LYS A 177 -6.70 -22.76 -7.02
N VAL A 178 -6.87 -21.50 -7.44
CA VAL A 178 -5.78 -20.60 -7.75
C VAL A 178 -5.57 -19.67 -6.55
N VAL A 179 -4.40 -19.76 -5.93
CA VAL A 179 -3.95 -18.88 -4.86
C VAL A 179 -3.05 -17.80 -5.46
N LEU A 180 -3.51 -16.57 -5.42
CA LEU A 180 -2.82 -15.40 -5.97
C LEU A 180 -2.02 -14.67 -4.89
N VAL A 181 -0.79 -14.30 -5.21
CA VAL A 181 0.02 -13.33 -4.45
C VAL A 181 0.37 -12.15 -5.38
N VAL A 182 0.22 -10.92 -4.89
CA VAL A 182 0.62 -9.71 -5.61
C VAL A 182 1.57 -8.92 -4.71
N ALA A 183 2.87 -9.08 -4.93
CA ALA A 183 3.90 -8.40 -4.14
C ALA A 183 5.25 -8.45 -4.88
N SER A 184 6.11 -7.46 -4.67
CA SER A 184 7.51 -7.54 -5.16
C SER A 184 8.22 -8.76 -4.55
N VAL A 185 9.09 -9.40 -5.33
CA VAL A 185 9.91 -10.53 -4.84
C VAL A 185 11.05 -9.96 -3.99
N ARG A 186 10.88 -9.99 -2.66
CA ARG A 186 11.81 -9.41 -1.68
C ARG A 186 11.74 -10.16 -0.35
N VAL A 187 12.79 -10.07 0.43
CA VAL A 187 12.87 -10.64 1.79
C VAL A 187 11.67 -10.19 2.66
N SER A 188 11.35 -8.89 2.64
CA SER A 188 10.23 -8.34 3.44
C SER A 188 8.86 -8.94 3.10
N LYS A 189 8.70 -9.46 1.87
CA LYS A 189 7.47 -10.12 1.41
C LYS A 189 7.48 -11.63 1.67
N ASN A 190 8.54 -12.15 2.32
CA ASN A 190 8.67 -13.54 2.76
C ASN A 190 8.52 -14.56 1.61
N THR A 191 9.09 -14.24 0.43
CA THR A 191 8.92 -15.08 -0.77
C THR A 191 9.48 -16.49 -0.56
N LYS A 192 10.68 -16.63 0.05
CA LYS A 192 11.27 -17.96 0.34
C LYS A 192 10.44 -18.77 1.33
N GLY A 193 9.95 -18.14 2.41
CA GLY A 193 9.07 -18.81 3.37
C GLY A 193 7.77 -19.27 2.73
N PHE A 194 7.21 -18.48 1.81
CA PHE A 194 6.03 -18.88 1.04
C PHE A 194 6.30 -20.08 0.11
N ILE A 195 7.45 -20.09 -0.59
CA ILE A 195 7.85 -21.23 -1.44
C ILE A 195 7.95 -22.50 -0.61
N GLU A 196 8.59 -22.41 0.55
CA GLU A 196 8.72 -23.56 1.47
C GLU A 196 7.37 -24.02 2.00
N ALA A 197 6.48 -23.11 2.38
CA ALA A 197 5.13 -23.43 2.82
C ALA A 197 4.29 -24.09 1.70
N CYS A 198 4.44 -23.63 0.44
CA CYS A 198 3.83 -24.28 -0.71
C CYS A 198 4.34 -25.71 -0.88
N ARG A 199 5.65 -25.96 -0.75
CA ARG A 199 6.23 -27.30 -0.81
C ARG A 199 5.57 -28.22 0.22
N ILE A 200 5.55 -27.82 1.49
CA ILE A 200 4.96 -28.60 2.58
C ILE A 200 3.45 -28.86 2.33
N ALA A 201 2.71 -27.82 1.92
CA ALA A 201 1.29 -27.96 1.63
C ALA A 201 1.00 -28.94 0.47
N ILE A 202 1.80 -28.89 -0.60
CA ILE A 202 1.69 -29.78 -1.77
C ILE A 202 2.02 -31.22 -1.37
N GLU A 203 3.08 -31.46 -0.61
CA GLU A 203 3.42 -32.78 -0.06
C GLU A 203 2.31 -33.35 0.84
N ALA A 204 1.58 -32.47 1.54
CA ALA A 204 0.40 -32.83 2.34
C ALA A 204 -0.92 -32.96 1.52
N GLY A 205 -0.83 -32.92 0.18
CA GLY A 205 -1.94 -33.13 -0.74
C GLY A 205 -2.70 -31.87 -1.17
N CYS A 206 -2.11 -30.68 -1.09
CA CYS A 206 -2.65 -29.48 -1.71
C CYS A 206 -2.53 -29.57 -3.23
N THR A 207 -3.64 -29.40 -3.96
CA THR A 207 -3.69 -29.43 -5.43
C THR A 207 -3.84 -28.04 -6.04
N SER A 208 -3.73 -26.96 -5.25
CA SER A 208 -3.85 -25.59 -5.71
C SER A 208 -2.69 -25.20 -6.61
N GLN A 209 -2.96 -24.30 -7.54
CA GLN A 209 -1.94 -23.54 -8.25
C GLN A 209 -1.65 -22.26 -7.49
N PHE A 210 -0.37 -21.92 -7.33
CA PHE A 210 0.11 -20.72 -6.69
C PHE A 210 0.70 -19.78 -7.75
N ILE A 211 0.19 -18.55 -7.84
CA ILE A 211 0.66 -17.56 -8.81
C ILE A 211 1.10 -16.30 -8.05
N TRP A 212 2.34 -15.92 -8.22
CA TRP A 212 2.92 -14.71 -7.63
C TRP A 212 3.27 -13.71 -8.72
N TYR A 213 2.56 -12.59 -8.78
CA TYR A 213 2.90 -11.45 -9.65
C TYR A 213 3.74 -10.43 -8.88
N GLY A 214 4.89 -10.05 -9.43
CA GLY A 214 5.71 -8.99 -8.83
C GLY A 214 7.20 -9.09 -9.07
N VAL A 215 7.64 -10.02 -9.91
CA VAL A 215 8.99 -9.97 -10.47
C VAL A 215 9.14 -8.64 -11.20
N THR A 216 10.24 -7.95 -10.94
CA THR A 216 10.56 -6.70 -11.63
C THR A 216 11.87 -6.92 -12.34
N PRO A 217 11.89 -6.92 -13.68
CA PRO A 217 13.13 -6.85 -14.42
C PRO A 217 13.86 -5.57 -14.00
N THR A 218 15.05 -5.71 -13.42
CA THR A 218 15.90 -4.55 -13.10
C THR A 218 16.95 -4.38 -14.19
N ALA A 219 17.31 -3.14 -14.47
CA ALA A 219 18.32 -2.82 -15.47
C ALA A 219 19.74 -3.36 -15.10
N SER A 220 19.93 -3.81 -13.88
CA SER A 220 21.18 -4.38 -13.38
C SER A 220 20.98 -5.83 -12.95
N GLU A 221 21.68 -6.75 -13.61
CA GLU A 221 21.72 -8.18 -13.23
C GLU A 221 22.26 -8.41 -11.80
N TYR A 222 23.03 -7.46 -11.27
CA TYR A 222 23.67 -7.51 -9.96
C TYR A 222 22.91 -6.78 -8.85
N SER A 223 21.65 -6.37 -9.08
CA SER A 223 20.86 -5.81 -8.00
C SER A 223 20.50 -6.88 -6.96
N SER A 224 20.45 -6.51 -5.67
CA SER A 224 20.08 -7.43 -4.59
C SER A 224 18.70 -8.06 -4.80
N ASP A 225 17.78 -7.35 -5.44
CA ASP A 225 16.44 -7.85 -5.75
C ASP A 225 16.47 -8.90 -6.87
N ASN A 226 17.35 -8.75 -7.87
CA ASN A 226 17.54 -9.76 -8.92
C ASN A 226 18.16 -11.03 -8.36
N MET A 227 19.23 -10.92 -7.57
CA MET A 227 19.87 -12.07 -6.93
C MET A 227 18.86 -12.85 -6.07
N TYR A 228 18.08 -12.15 -5.24
CA TYR A 228 17.06 -12.79 -4.41
C TYR A 228 15.96 -13.46 -5.27
N THR A 229 15.58 -12.87 -6.39
CA THR A 229 14.61 -13.44 -7.33
C THR A 229 15.15 -14.71 -7.96
N GLN A 230 16.43 -14.73 -8.39
CA GLN A 230 17.08 -15.93 -8.94
C GLN A 230 17.15 -17.06 -7.89
N GLU A 231 17.55 -16.75 -6.66
CA GLU A 231 17.51 -17.71 -5.55
C GLU A 231 16.12 -18.31 -5.32
N CYS A 232 15.06 -17.50 -5.43
CA CYS A 232 13.68 -17.98 -5.32
C CYS A 232 13.31 -18.92 -6.49
N LEU A 233 13.71 -18.61 -7.72
CA LEU A 233 13.46 -19.44 -8.90
C LEU A 233 14.22 -20.78 -8.81
N GLU A 234 15.48 -20.75 -8.36
CA GLU A 234 16.26 -21.97 -8.11
C GLU A 234 15.64 -22.84 -7.03
N LEU A 235 15.11 -22.24 -5.96
CA LEU A 235 14.43 -22.95 -4.89
C LEU A 235 13.15 -23.65 -5.41
N ILE A 236 12.33 -22.98 -6.22
CA ILE A 236 11.16 -23.57 -6.88
C ILE A 236 11.56 -24.77 -7.75
N LYS A 237 12.64 -24.64 -8.51
CA LYS A 237 13.16 -25.70 -9.38
C LYS A 237 13.68 -26.88 -8.57
N SER A 238 14.47 -26.63 -7.52
CA SER A 238 15.04 -27.66 -6.65
C SER A 238 13.95 -28.50 -5.94
N TYR A 239 12.86 -27.83 -5.55
CA TYR A 239 11.70 -28.48 -4.95
C TYR A 239 10.72 -29.09 -5.96
N LYS A 240 11.01 -29.00 -7.28
CA LYS A 240 10.17 -29.50 -8.37
C LYS A 240 8.76 -28.92 -8.36
N LEU A 241 8.62 -27.65 -7.98
CA LEU A 241 7.31 -26.97 -7.83
C LEU A 241 6.90 -26.19 -9.10
N SER A 242 7.70 -26.18 -10.16
CA SER A 242 7.51 -25.32 -11.35
C SER A 242 6.16 -25.51 -12.07
N SER A 243 5.46 -26.61 -11.87
CA SER A 243 4.12 -26.86 -12.41
C SER A 243 2.99 -26.28 -11.57
N GLN A 244 3.23 -26.01 -10.28
CA GLN A 244 2.22 -25.55 -9.33
C GLN A 244 2.49 -24.17 -8.74
N LEU A 245 3.74 -23.67 -8.77
CA LEU A 245 4.13 -22.37 -8.25
C LEU A 245 4.85 -21.55 -9.33
N LEU A 246 4.24 -20.43 -9.72
CA LEU A 246 4.75 -19.53 -10.76
C LEU A 246 5.13 -18.19 -10.15
N LEU A 247 6.35 -17.72 -10.37
CA LEU A 247 6.77 -16.34 -10.14
C LEU A 247 6.73 -15.60 -11.48
N LEU A 248 5.89 -14.60 -11.60
CA LEU A 248 5.62 -13.88 -12.84
C LEU A 248 5.94 -12.38 -12.70
N ASP A 249 6.19 -11.75 -13.82
CA ASP A 249 6.43 -10.31 -13.90
C ASP A 249 5.24 -9.51 -13.38
N LYS A 250 5.51 -8.25 -13.02
CA LYS A 250 4.44 -7.29 -12.71
C LYS A 250 3.46 -7.19 -13.87
N ARG A 251 2.19 -7.18 -13.53
CA ARG A 251 1.09 -7.11 -14.48
C ARG A 251 0.43 -5.73 -14.44
N ILE A 252 0.19 -5.12 -15.60
CA ILE A 252 -0.45 -3.79 -15.70
C ILE A 252 -1.96 -3.90 -15.39
N ASP A 253 -2.62 -4.91 -15.95
CA ASP A 253 -4.04 -5.24 -15.77
C ASP A 253 -4.23 -6.22 -14.59
N ILE A 254 -3.68 -5.84 -13.43
CA ILE A 254 -3.65 -6.70 -12.23
C ILE A 254 -5.06 -7.06 -11.73
N GLU A 255 -6.05 -6.21 -12.00
CA GLU A 255 -7.47 -6.47 -11.69
C GLU A 255 -7.97 -7.77 -12.31
N ASN A 256 -7.50 -8.13 -13.51
CA ASN A 256 -7.84 -9.41 -14.14
C ASN A 256 -7.24 -10.59 -13.37
N ALA A 257 -6.03 -10.46 -12.83
CA ALA A 257 -5.44 -11.51 -12.00
C ALA A 257 -6.25 -11.78 -10.73
N TYR A 258 -6.79 -10.73 -10.09
CA TYR A 258 -7.72 -10.89 -8.96
C TYR A 258 -9.03 -11.56 -9.40
N GLN A 259 -9.52 -11.29 -10.62
CA GLN A 259 -10.71 -11.95 -11.16
C GLN A 259 -10.48 -13.44 -11.46
N ASP A 260 -9.28 -13.79 -11.89
CA ASP A 260 -8.91 -15.17 -12.23
C ASP A 260 -8.54 -16.04 -11.02
N ALA A 261 -8.31 -15.44 -9.86
CA ALA A 261 -7.93 -16.14 -8.63
C ALA A 261 -9.15 -16.66 -7.84
N ASP A 262 -8.95 -17.65 -6.99
CA ASP A 262 -9.95 -18.16 -6.04
C ASP A 262 -9.65 -17.70 -4.61
N ILE A 263 -8.39 -17.48 -4.28
CA ILE A 263 -7.91 -17.11 -2.94
C ILE A 263 -6.79 -16.09 -3.14
N PHE A 264 -6.73 -15.09 -2.28
CA PHE A 264 -5.59 -14.18 -2.22
C PHE A 264 -4.71 -14.50 -1.01
N CYS A 265 -3.38 -14.52 -1.20
CA CYS A 265 -2.42 -14.71 -0.12
C CYS A 265 -1.41 -13.55 -0.03
N LEU A 266 -1.09 -13.09 1.19
CA LEU A 266 -0.01 -12.12 1.44
C LEU A 266 0.86 -12.58 2.62
N PRO A 267 2.05 -13.14 2.38
CA PRO A 267 2.88 -13.75 3.42
C PRO A 267 3.88 -12.79 4.09
N SER A 268 3.77 -11.50 3.88
CA SER A 268 4.73 -10.47 4.30
C SER A 268 5.10 -10.52 5.77
N PHE A 269 6.35 -10.22 6.11
CA PHE A 269 6.80 -10.06 7.50
C PHE A 269 6.26 -8.77 8.15
N PHE A 270 5.99 -7.74 7.36
CA PHE A 270 5.38 -6.48 7.82
C PHE A 270 4.72 -5.74 6.67
N GLU A 271 3.71 -4.94 6.98
CA GLU A 271 2.95 -4.11 6.04
C GLU A 271 2.56 -2.78 6.70
N GLY A 272 2.27 -1.76 5.87
CA GLY A 272 1.47 -0.62 6.31
C GLY A 272 -0.03 -0.94 6.17
N THR A 273 -0.79 -0.07 5.49
CA THR A 273 -2.09 -0.48 4.95
C THR A 273 -1.83 -1.33 3.70
N PRO A 274 -2.18 -2.60 3.70
CA PRO A 274 -1.88 -3.49 2.59
C PRO A 274 -2.85 -3.25 1.43
N ASN A 275 -2.48 -2.38 0.48
CA ASN A 275 -3.31 -2.06 -0.70
C ASN A 275 -3.80 -3.33 -1.42
N VAL A 276 -2.90 -4.30 -1.60
CA VAL A 276 -3.18 -5.56 -2.31
C VAL A 276 -4.21 -6.44 -1.59
N ILE A 277 -4.26 -6.41 -0.24
CA ILE A 277 -5.34 -7.06 0.52
C ILE A 277 -6.66 -6.35 0.24
N CYS A 278 -6.68 -5.00 0.28
CA CYS A 278 -7.89 -4.23 -0.02
C CYS A 278 -8.37 -4.45 -1.46
N GLU A 279 -7.46 -4.57 -2.43
CA GLU A 279 -7.76 -4.89 -3.84
C GLU A 279 -8.37 -6.29 -3.99
N ALA A 280 -7.77 -7.29 -3.35
CA ALA A 280 -8.29 -8.66 -3.33
C ALA A 280 -9.69 -8.72 -2.70
N MET A 281 -9.86 -8.06 -1.56
CA MET A 281 -11.16 -7.97 -0.87
C MET A 281 -12.20 -7.23 -1.70
N ALA A 282 -11.81 -6.14 -2.39
CA ALA A 282 -12.67 -5.41 -3.31
C ALA A 282 -13.13 -6.30 -4.47
N SER A 283 -12.24 -7.15 -4.97
CA SER A 283 -12.55 -8.15 -6.01
C SER A 283 -13.34 -9.36 -5.48
N GLY A 284 -13.71 -9.41 -4.20
CA GLY A 284 -14.49 -10.48 -3.60
C GLY A 284 -13.71 -11.77 -3.35
N LEU A 285 -12.41 -11.67 -3.05
CA LEU A 285 -11.61 -12.83 -2.69
C LEU A 285 -11.61 -13.07 -1.17
N PRO A 286 -11.68 -14.33 -0.71
CA PRO A 286 -11.23 -14.70 0.61
C PRO A 286 -9.72 -14.50 0.71
N VAL A 287 -9.24 -14.05 1.88
CA VAL A 287 -7.85 -13.63 2.07
C VAL A 287 -7.15 -14.50 3.10
N VAL A 288 -5.95 -14.97 2.74
CA VAL A 288 -5.00 -15.60 3.66
C VAL A 288 -3.82 -14.67 3.82
N CYS A 289 -3.48 -14.26 5.04
CA CYS A 289 -2.35 -13.36 5.20
C CYS A 289 -1.65 -13.53 6.56
N SER A 290 -0.44 -13.00 6.62
CA SER A 290 0.30 -12.93 7.87
C SER A 290 -0.43 -12.08 8.92
N SER A 291 -0.40 -12.52 10.20
CA SER A 291 -1.00 -11.81 11.34
C SER A 291 -0.09 -10.68 11.82
N VAL A 292 0.21 -9.72 10.93
CA VAL A 292 1.12 -8.60 11.22
C VAL A 292 0.45 -7.25 10.96
N CYS A 293 0.92 -6.23 11.64
CA CYS A 293 0.50 -4.83 11.45
C CYS A 293 -1.04 -4.70 11.41
N ASP A 294 -1.59 -4.09 10.37
CA ASP A 294 -3.02 -3.87 10.23
C ASP A 294 -3.77 -5.03 9.55
N ASN A 295 -3.09 -6.09 9.09
CA ASN A 295 -3.76 -7.23 8.44
C ASN A 295 -4.92 -7.81 9.26
N PRO A 296 -4.80 -8.00 10.62
CA PRO A 296 -5.90 -8.50 11.44
C PRO A 296 -7.09 -7.53 11.58
N ILE A 297 -6.97 -6.29 11.12
CA ILE A 297 -8.08 -5.33 11.06
C ILE A 297 -9.00 -5.65 9.88
N PHE A 298 -8.42 -6.11 8.77
CA PHE A 298 -9.10 -6.41 7.53
C PHE A 298 -9.53 -7.86 7.42
N VAL A 299 -8.68 -8.79 7.90
CA VAL A 299 -8.90 -10.23 7.79
C VAL A 299 -9.21 -10.83 9.16
N LYS A 300 -10.30 -11.56 9.25
CA LYS A 300 -10.75 -12.27 10.45
C LYS A 300 -10.82 -13.76 10.18
N ASN A 301 -10.20 -14.53 11.08
CA ASN A 301 -10.23 -15.99 11.00
C ASN A 301 -11.66 -16.52 10.91
N ASN A 302 -11.91 -17.37 9.92
CA ASN A 302 -13.19 -18.05 9.67
C ASN A 302 -14.40 -17.12 9.39
N ASP A 303 -14.16 -15.82 9.05
CA ASP A 303 -15.19 -14.86 8.65
C ASP A 303 -15.01 -14.41 7.20
N ASN A 304 -13.80 -13.95 6.83
CA ASN A 304 -13.46 -13.58 5.48
C ASN A 304 -12.08 -14.10 5.02
N GLY A 305 -11.40 -14.89 5.86
CA GLY A 305 -10.08 -15.42 5.56
C GLY A 305 -9.45 -16.19 6.71
N LEU A 306 -8.13 -16.37 6.60
CA LEU A 306 -7.31 -17.00 7.62
C LEU A 306 -6.02 -16.20 7.84
N LEU A 307 -5.56 -16.18 9.09
CA LEU A 307 -4.32 -15.56 9.50
C LEU A 307 -3.29 -16.61 9.91
N PHE A 308 -2.01 -16.33 9.62
CA PHE A 308 -0.88 -17.18 10.03
C PHE A 308 0.28 -16.35 10.56
N ASN A 309 1.18 -17.01 11.30
CA ASN A 309 2.44 -16.40 11.71
C ASN A 309 3.46 -16.44 10.55
N PRO A 310 3.98 -15.31 10.03
CA PRO A 310 4.92 -15.31 8.90
C PRO A 310 6.30 -15.92 9.23
N HIS A 311 6.62 -16.08 10.51
CA HIS A 311 7.86 -16.72 10.98
C HIS A 311 7.71 -18.23 11.19
N ASP A 312 6.51 -18.77 11.01
CA ASP A 312 6.19 -20.19 11.15
C ASP A 312 5.72 -20.74 9.80
N VAL A 313 6.67 -21.31 9.07
CA VAL A 313 6.44 -21.88 7.73
C VAL A 313 5.44 -23.05 7.79
N GLN A 314 5.48 -23.86 8.85
CA GLN A 314 4.56 -24.99 9.04
C GLN A 314 3.13 -24.48 9.22
N ASN A 315 2.92 -23.47 10.07
CA ASN A 315 1.62 -22.84 10.26
C ASN A 315 1.08 -22.22 8.96
N MET A 316 1.95 -21.58 8.16
CA MET A 316 1.56 -21.05 6.84
C MET A 316 1.13 -22.17 5.90
N ALA A 317 1.85 -23.31 5.86
CA ALA A 317 1.52 -24.45 5.03
C ALA A 317 0.17 -25.08 5.43
N GLU A 318 -0.09 -25.24 6.73
CA GLU A 318 -1.36 -25.74 7.26
C GLU A 318 -2.54 -24.86 6.85
N VAL A 319 -2.36 -23.53 6.94
CA VAL A 319 -3.38 -22.57 6.55
C VAL A 319 -3.64 -22.60 5.04
N LEU A 320 -2.59 -22.70 4.20
CA LEU A 320 -2.71 -22.85 2.74
C LEU A 320 -3.44 -24.17 2.39
N LEU A 321 -3.09 -25.27 3.03
CA LEU A 321 -3.76 -26.56 2.84
C LEU A 321 -5.23 -26.50 3.29
N LYS A 322 -5.51 -25.90 4.44
CA LYS A 322 -6.87 -25.75 4.97
C LYS A 322 -7.77 -25.00 4.00
N ILE A 323 -7.35 -23.80 3.55
CA ILE A 323 -8.19 -22.98 2.67
C ILE A 323 -8.36 -23.61 1.29
N SER A 324 -7.35 -24.32 0.78
CA SER A 324 -7.43 -25.02 -0.52
C SER A 324 -8.49 -26.13 -0.55
N LYS A 325 -8.78 -26.73 0.60
CA LYS A 325 -9.78 -27.80 0.78
C LYS A 325 -11.17 -27.28 1.13
N MET A 326 -11.34 -25.96 1.33
CA MET A 326 -12.64 -25.40 1.66
C MET A 326 -13.62 -25.49 0.50
N ASP A 327 -14.88 -25.69 0.82
CA ASP A 327 -15.95 -25.73 -0.17
C ASP A 327 -16.20 -24.35 -0.80
N ASN A 328 -16.75 -24.38 -2.01
CA ASN A 328 -16.98 -23.19 -2.80
C ASN A 328 -18.02 -22.24 -2.21
N VAL A 329 -18.99 -22.76 -1.44
CA VAL A 329 -20.03 -21.95 -0.78
C VAL A 329 -19.41 -21.10 0.33
N THR A 330 -18.55 -21.69 1.14
CA THR A 330 -17.81 -20.99 2.20
C THR A 330 -16.88 -19.93 1.61
N LEU A 331 -16.12 -20.26 0.56
CA LEU A 331 -15.26 -19.28 -0.12
C LEU A 331 -16.06 -18.10 -0.71
N SER A 332 -17.24 -18.36 -1.30
CA SER A 332 -18.14 -17.30 -1.79
C SER A 332 -18.63 -16.38 -0.67
N LYS A 333 -19.04 -16.95 0.45
CA LYS A 333 -19.46 -16.17 1.64
C LYS A 333 -18.32 -15.30 2.17
N TRP A 334 -17.11 -15.86 2.27
CA TRP A 334 -15.94 -15.13 2.73
C TRP A 334 -15.54 -14.01 1.77
N GLY A 335 -15.60 -14.25 0.46
CA GLY A 335 -15.36 -13.24 -0.56
C GLY A 335 -16.36 -12.08 -0.51
N ALA A 336 -17.65 -12.37 -0.36
CA ALA A 336 -18.68 -11.36 -0.18
C ALA A 336 -18.47 -10.54 1.11
N LYS A 337 -18.06 -11.21 2.20
CA LYS A 337 -17.71 -10.55 3.46
C LYS A 337 -16.48 -9.65 3.32
N SER A 338 -15.45 -10.11 2.61
CA SER A 338 -14.27 -9.31 2.26
C SER A 338 -14.68 -8.02 1.55
N ARG A 339 -15.53 -8.12 0.52
CA ARG A 339 -16.05 -6.97 -0.23
C ARG A 339 -16.78 -5.97 0.69
N GLN A 340 -17.69 -6.45 1.53
CA GLN A 340 -18.44 -5.61 2.48
C GLN A 340 -17.50 -4.84 3.44
N ILE A 341 -16.45 -5.49 3.95
CA ILE A 341 -15.48 -4.86 4.86
C ILE A 341 -14.76 -3.71 4.16
N VAL A 342 -14.30 -3.92 2.93
CA VAL A 342 -13.55 -2.91 2.19
C VAL A 342 -14.43 -1.74 1.74
N GLU A 343 -15.67 -2.00 1.32
CA GLU A 343 -16.65 -0.95 1.00
C GLU A 343 -16.90 -0.01 2.18
N ASN A 344 -16.93 -0.54 3.39
CA ASN A 344 -17.14 0.25 4.60
C ASN A 344 -15.89 0.99 5.08
N ARG A 345 -14.68 0.44 4.85
CA ARG A 345 -13.45 0.95 5.46
C ARG A 345 -12.53 1.71 4.51
N CYS A 346 -12.53 1.35 3.23
CA CYS A 346 -11.55 1.79 2.24
C CYS A 346 -12.20 2.42 1.00
N ASN A 347 -13.41 2.98 1.10
CA ASN A 347 -14.04 3.68 -0.01
C ASN A 347 -13.46 5.10 -0.19
N GLU A 348 -13.50 5.59 -1.43
CA GLU A 348 -12.96 6.90 -1.83
C GLU A 348 -13.62 8.06 -1.10
N GLN A 349 -14.94 8.00 -0.90
CA GLN A 349 -15.70 9.06 -0.27
C GLN A 349 -15.25 9.27 1.19
N SER A 350 -15.22 8.19 1.99
CA SER A 350 -14.74 8.27 3.38
C SER A 350 -13.26 8.70 3.48
N PHE A 351 -12.44 8.32 2.50
CA PHE A 351 -11.04 8.73 2.44
C PHE A 351 -10.91 10.23 2.23
N VAL A 352 -11.56 10.78 1.20
CA VAL A 352 -11.47 12.22 0.89
C VAL A 352 -12.13 13.08 1.95
N GLU A 353 -13.27 12.66 2.51
CA GLU A 353 -13.96 13.40 3.59
C GLU A 353 -13.06 13.63 4.80
N LYS A 354 -12.29 12.62 5.24
CA LYS A 354 -11.32 12.78 6.34
C LYS A 354 -10.25 13.81 6.03
N TYR A 355 -9.77 13.91 4.80
CA TYR A 355 -8.84 14.97 4.40
C TYR A 355 -9.52 16.32 4.30
N ILE A 356 -10.75 16.39 3.79
CA ILE A 356 -11.55 17.62 3.74
C ILE A 356 -11.79 18.17 5.15
N ASP A 357 -12.07 17.31 6.14
CA ASP A 357 -12.23 17.72 7.53
C ASP A 357 -10.94 18.32 8.10
N LEU A 358 -9.78 17.73 7.80
CA LEU A 358 -8.48 18.31 8.17
C LEU A 358 -8.23 19.64 7.46
N ILE A 359 -8.55 19.75 6.16
CA ILE A 359 -8.43 20.99 5.41
C ILE A 359 -9.30 22.08 6.04
N LYS A 360 -10.58 21.81 6.32
CA LYS A 360 -11.50 22.76 6.95
C LYS A 360 -11.04 23.18 8.35
N ARG A 361 -10.41 22.28 9.10
CA ARG A 361 -9.95 22.53 10.47
C ARG A 361 -8.70 23.41 10.51
N PHE A 362 -7.76 23.25 9.57
CA PHE A 362 -6.43 23.84 9.64
C PHE A 362 -6.16 24.89 8.56
N ALA A 363 -6.91 24.91 7.45
CA ALA A 363 -6.69 25.91 6.39
C ALA A 363 -7.02 27.34 6.88
N LYS A 364 -6.19 28.27 6.48
CA LYS A 364 -6.33 29.71 6.75
C LYS A 364 -6.75 30.47 5.53
#